data_483b7f1f7ad35e72509a91235d3f7eaf
#
_entry.id   483b7f1f7ad35e72509a91235d3f7eaf
#
_cell.length_a   1.000
_cell.length_b   1.000
_cell.length_c   1.000
_cell.angle_alpha   90.00
_cell.angle_beta   90.00
_cell.angle_gamma   90.00
#
_symmetry.space_group_name_H-M   'P 1'
#
loop_
_entity.id
_entity.type
_entity.pdbx_description
1 polymer ?
#
loop_
_entity_poly.entity_id
_entity_poly.type
_entity_poly.pdbx_seq_one_letter_code
_entity_poly.pdbx_strand_id
1 'polypeptide(L)'
;MRKQKIFFNSTLPRSGSTLLQNIMGQNPEFHVTPTSGLIDLMLGARIGYNQNHESKAGDTEMWKEGFYKFCKEGIKGYVSSQTTKPYYLDKNRVWAFYYNLLSNIVENPKVLYMVRDLPSIFASMEKKFRLNPDKDDGTMDNIKLKGTSTHKRVELWAQTHPIGYSLEKLQQTLLDGTAKNFLFIRYEDLCNNPENVMKSIYQYLEVDDFKHDFQHISQVTVENDAIHGIYGDHIIRNSLNMLPNDSRDVLGQYTVDSIKTSYKWYNDFFGYK
;
A
#
# COMPACT_ATOMS: atom_id res chain seq x y z
N MET A 1 2.36 -14.71 -27.66
CA MET A 1 1.79 -14.42 -26.32
C MET A 1 1.82 -12.92 -26.08
N ARG A 2 0.71 -12.32 -25.61
CA ARG A 2 0.71 -10.91 -25.20
C ARG A 2 1.72 -10.75 -24.04
N LYS A 3 2.59 -9.73 -24.11
CA LYS A 3 3.54 -9.44 -23.03
C LYS A 3 2.75 -9.05 -21.78
N GLN A 4 2.96 -9.72 -20.66
CA GLN A 4 2.29 -9.38 -19.40
C GLN A 4 2.69 -7.96 -18.97
N LYS A 5 1.69 -7.15 -18.58
CA LYS A 5 1.92 -5.84 -17.95
C LYS A 5 1.83 -6.01 -16.43
N ILE A 6 2.78 -5.42 -15.73
CA ILE A 6 2.88 -5.48 -14.26
C ILE A 6 2.62 -4.10 -13.71
N PHE A 7 1.67 -4.00 -12.80
CA PHE A 7 1.25 -2.79 -12.11
C PHE A 7 1.46 -2.95 -10.61
N PHE A 8 1.57 -1.85 -9.91
CA PHE A 8 1.92 -1.82 -8.49
C PHE A 8 0.88 -1.04 -7.70
N ASN A 9 0.45 -1.59 -6.57
CA ASN A 9 -0.47 -0.94 -5.64
C ASN A 9 0.26 -0.69 -4.32
N SER A 10 0.59 0.57 -4.08
CA SER A 10 1.15 1.09 -2.84
C SER A 10 0.05 1.69 -1.96
N THR A 11 0.30 1.89 -0.66
CA THR A 11 -0.79 2.27 0.23
C THR A 11 -0.31 2.81 1.56
N LEU A 12 -1.08 3.72 2.16
CA LEU A 12 -1.06 3.88 3.61
C LEU A 12 -1.74 2.69 4.29
N PRO A 13 -1.34 2.33 5.50
CA PRO A 13 -2.05 1.31 6.27
C PRO A 13 -3.53 1.68 6.40
N ARG A 14 -4.42 0.68 6.36
CA ARG A 14 -5.86 0.86 6.59
C ARG A 14 -6.57 1.80 5.60
N SER A 15 -6.00 2.03 4.42
CA SER A 15 -6.59 2.93 3.39
C SER A 15 -7.38 2.21 2.29
N GLY A 16 -7.69 0.90 2.46
CA GLY A 16 -8.58 0.18 1.56
C GLY A 16 -7.90 -0.50 0.36
N SER A 17 -6.59 -0.70 0.40
CA SER A 17 -5.87 -1.35 -0.71
C SER A 17 -6.34 -2.78 -1.00
N THR A 18 -6.70 -3.56 0.03
CA THR A 18 -7.27 -4.90 -0.16
C THR A 18 -8.62 -4.84 -0.87
N LEU A 19 -9.45 -3.84 -0.55
CA LEU A 19 -10.72 -3.62 -1.24
C LEU A 19 -10.47 -3.30 -2.72
N LEU A 20 -9.55 -2.38 -3.03
CA LEU A 20 -9.20 -2.07 -4.41
C LEU A 20 -8.69 -3.30 -5.16
N GLN A 21 -7.83 -4.13 -4.55
CA GLN A 21 -7.38 -5.39 -5.17
C GLN A 21 -8.55 -6.28 -5.54
N ASN A 22 -9.53 -6.46 -4.65
CA ASN A 22 -10.66 -7.34 -4.91
C ASN A 22 -11.64 -6.74 -5.94
N ILE A 23 -11.79 -5.42 -6.02
CA ILE A 23 -12.53 -4.76 -7.09
C ILE A 23 -11.82 -4.99 -8.43
N MET A 24 -10.51 -4.74 -8.51
CA MET A 24 -9.72 -4.99 -9.73
C MET A 24 -9.75 -6.47 -10.15
N GLY A 25 -9.80 -7.38 -9.18
CA GLY A 25 -9.89 -8.83 -9.41
C GLY A 25 -11.20 -9.32 -10.04
N GLN A 26 -12.25 -8.47 -10.09
CA GLN A 26 -13.46 -8.80 -10.87
C GLN A 26 -13.18 -8.84 -12.37
N ASN A 27 -12.19 -8.07 -12.85
CA ASN A 27 -11.77 -8.15 -14.24
C ASN A 27 -10.99 -9.45 -14.47
N PRO A 28 -11.47 -10.36 -15.33
CA PRO A 28 -10.84 -11.66 -15.55
C PRO A 28 -9.44 -11.56 -16.14
N GLU A 29 -9.07 -10.44 -16.75
CA GLU A 29 -7.74 -10.20 -17.29
C GLU A 29 -6.70 -9.83 -16.21
N PHE A 30 -7.15 -9.42 -15.01
CA PHE A 30 -6.25 -9.09 -13.90
C PHE A 30 -5.97 -10.29 -12.98
N HIS A 31 -4.71 -10.54 -12.71
CA HIS A 31 -4.28 -11.24 -11.51
C HIS A 31 -3.94 -10.20 -10.45
N VAL A 32 -4.58 -10.31 -9.30
CA VAL A 32 -4.37 -9.40 -8.16
C VAL A 32 -3.77 -10.18 -7.00
N THR A 33 -2.81 -9.61 -6.31
CA THR A 33 -2.17 -10.30 -5.19
C THR A 33 -2.78 -9.89 -3.84
N PRO A 34 -2.73 -10.75 -2.82
CA PRO A 34 -2.72 -10.30 -1.43
C PRO A 34 -1.48 -9.44 -1.18
N THR A 35 -1.12 -9.17 0.06
CA THR A 35 0.17 -8.51 0.35
C THR A 35 1.31 -9.39 -0.17
N SER A 36 2.08 -8.87 -1.12
CA SER A 36 3.12 -9.62 -1.82
C SER A 36 4.49 -9.38 -1.19
N GLY A 37 5.33 -10.43 -1.15
CA GLY A 37 6.75 -10.33 -0.80
C GLY A 37 7.67 -10.07 -1.99
N LEU A 38 7.15 -9.76 -3.18
CA LEU A 38 7.97 -9.60 -4.39
C LEU A 38 9.02 -8.48 -4.23
N ILE A 39 8.63 -7.35 -3.65
CA ILE A 39 9.57 -6.25 -3.39
C ILE A 39 10.65 -6.65 -2.39
N ASP A 40 10.32 -7.48 -1.39
CA ASP A 40 11.28 -7.90 -0.37
C ASP A 40 12.36 -8.81 -0.97
N LEU A 41 12.03 -9.63 -1.97
CA LEU A 41 13.00 -10.39 -2.75
C LEU A 41 13.98 -9.47 -3.49
N MET A 42 13.48 -8.39 -4.10
CA MET A 42 14.29 -7.40 -4.78
C MET A 42 15.20 -6.63 -3.83
N LEU A 43 14.65 -6.23 -2.67
CA LEU A 43 15.42 -5.52 -1.64
C LEU A 43 16.48 -6.43 -1.02
N GLY A 44 16.16 -7.70 -0.79
CA GLY A 44 17.13 -8.70 -0.34
C GLY A 44 18.27 -8.88 -1.35
N ALA A 45 17.95 -8.99 -2.63
CA ALA A 45 18.96 -9.04 -3.70
C ALA A 45 19.82 -7.77 -3.75
N ARG A 46 19.21 -6.58 -3.56
CA ARG A 46 19.94 -5.30 -3.52
C ARG A 46 20.88 -5.21 -2.31
N ILE A 47 20.43 -5.66 -1.15
CA ILE A 47 21.25 -5.69 0.06
C ILE A 47 22.44 -6.64 -0.16
N GLY A 48 22.19 -7.85 -0.66
CA GLY A 48 23.24 -8.82 -0.99
C GLY A 48 24.24 -8.26 -2.00
N TYR A 49 23.76 -7.63 -3.09
CA TYR A 49 24.60 -6.98 -4.08
C TYR A 49 25.47 -5.88 -3.45
N ASN A 50 24.90 -5.00 -2.64
CA ASN A 50 25.61 -3.89 -2.01
C ASN A 50 26.62 -4.33 -0.94
N GLN A 51 26.45 -5.50 -0.34
CA GLN A 51 27.36 -6.04 0.68
C GLN A 51 28.44 -6.95 0.10
N ASN A 52 28.27 -7.42 -1.14
CA ASN A 52 29.19 -8.36 -1.78
C ASN A 52 30.51 -7.67 -2.17
N HIS A 53 31.64 -8.28 -1.80
CA HIS A 53 32.98 -7.71 -2.07
C HIS A 53 33.32 -7.72 -3.54
N GLU A 54 32.93 -8.75 -4.27
CA GLU A 54 33.17 -8.89 -5.71
C GLU A 54 32.39 -7.82 -6.49
N SER A 55 31.13 -7.56 -6.10
CA SER A 55 30.34 -6.50 -6.70
C SER A 55 30.93 -5.10 -6.46
N LYS A 56 31.64 -4.91 -5.34
CA LYS A 56 32.33 -3.65 -5.03
C LYS A 56 33.66 -3.50 -5.76
N ALA A 57 34.33 -4.61 -6.06
CA ALA A 57 35.64 -4.64 -6.70
C ALA A 57 35.57 -4.57 -8.23
N GLY A 58 34.39 -4.88 -8.81
CA GLY A 58 34.19 -4.86 -10.26
C GLY A 58 33.89 -3.48 -10.82
N ASP A 59 33.70 -3.43 -12.14
CA ASP A 59 33.20 -2.23 -12.81
C ASP A 59 31.76 -1.93 -12.37
N THR A 60 31.58 -0.80 -11.73
CA THR A 60 30.34 -0.46 -11.05
C THR A 60 29.14 -0.31 -11.98
N GLU A 61 29.32 0.24 -13.20
CA GLU A 61 28.20 0.44 -14.13
C GLU A 61 27.74 -0.90 -14.74
N MET A 62 28.66 -1.72 -15.22
CA MET A 62 28.35 -3.03 -15.79
C MET A 62 27.67 -3.95 -14.77
N TRP A 63 28.18 -3.99 -13.53
CA TRP A 63 27.59 -4.80 -12.46
C TRP A 63 26.21 -4.28 -12.06
N LYS A 64 26.02 -2.98 -12.04
CA LYS A 64 24.75 -2.32 -11.74
C LYS A 64 23.69 -2.61 -12.80
N GLU A 65 24.05 -2.54 -14.09
CA GLU A 65 23.17 -2.96 -15.18
C GLU A 65 22.80 -4.45 -15.08
N GLY A 66 23.78 -5.29 -14.77
CA GLY A 66 23.57 -6.71 -14.54
C GLY A 66 22.56 -6.97 -13.40
N PHE A 67 22.70 -6.24 -12.30
CA PHE A 67 21.76 -6.33 -11.19
C PHE A 67 20.33 -5.91 -11.58
N TYR A 68 20.18 -4.80 -12.30
CA TYR A 68 18.84 -4.37 -12.76
C TYR A 68 18.23 -5.38 -13.73
N LYS A 69 19.03 -5.95 -14.62
CA LYS A 69 18.57 -7.00 -15.54
C LYS A 69 18.17 -8.27 -14.78
N PHE A 70 18.95 -8.69 -13.79
CA PHE A 70 18.61 -9.80 -12.91
C PHE A 70 17.25 -9.56 -12.22
N CYS A 71 17.03 -8.39 -11.62
CA CYS A 71 15.77 -8.05 -10.99
C CYS A 71 14.60 -8.03 -12.00
N LYS A 72 14.83 -7.47 -13.20
CA LYS A 72 13.83 -7.42 -14.28
C LYS A 72 13.37 -8.81 -14.71
N GLU A 73 14.30 -9.72 -14.95
CA GLU A 73 13.97 -11.09 -15.35
C GLU A 73 13.40 -11.90 -14.16
N GLY A 74 13.89 -11.62 -12.94
CA GLY A 74 13.34 -12.20 -11.71
C GLY A 74 11.87 -11.86 -11.50
N ILE A 75 11.49 -10.60 -11.67
CA ILE A 75 10.06 -10.16 -11.60
C ILE A 75 9.23 -10.88 -12.67
N LYS A 76 9.69 -10.93 -13.91
CA LYS A 76 8.96 -11.61 -15.00
C LYS A 76 8.78 -13.11 -14.71
N GLY A 77 9.85 -13.78 -14.25
CA GLY A 77 9.80 -15.18 -13.86
C GLY A 77 8.81 -15.41 -12.72
N TYR A 78 8.86 -14.58 -11.69
CA TYR A 78 7.92 -14.64 -10.56
C TYR A 78 6.47 -14.47 -11.03
N VAL A 79 6.17 -13.42 -11.81
CA VAL A 79 4.82 -13.13 -12.29
C VAL A 79 4.30 -14.25 -13.20
N SER A 80 5.12 -14.73 -14.14
CA SER A 80 4.73 -15.80 -15.07
C SER A 80 4.49 -17.15 -14.38
N SER A 81 5.11 -17.37 -13.20
CA SER A 81 4.83 -18.56 -12.39
C SER A 81 3.49 -18.49 -11.65
N GLN A 82 2.97 -17.28 -11.40
CA GLN A 82 1.72 -17.08 -10.69
C GLN A 82 0.49 -17.11 -11.61
N THR A 83 0.63 -16.61 -12.85
CA THR A 83 -0.50 -16.44 -13.73
C THR A 83 -0.10 -16.31 -15.21
N THR A 84 -1.01 -16.70 -16.10
CA THR A 84 -0.94 -16.42 -17.54
C THR A 84 -1.78 -15.22 -17.96
N LYS A 85 -2.48 -14.57 -17.00
CA LYS A 85 -3.33 -13.39 -17.29
C LYS A 85 -2.47 -12.23 -17.81
N PRO A 86 -3.01 -11.37 -18.69
CA PRO A 86 -2.24 -10.29 -19.32
C PRO A 86 -1.83 -9.20 -18.35
N TYR A 87 -2.57 -8.99 -17.24
CA TYR A 87 -2.34 -7.94 -16.27
C TYR A 87 -2.08 -8.52 -14.88
N TYR A 88 -1.04 -8.02 -14.23
CA TYR A 88 -0.67 -8.40 -12.87
C TYR A 88 -0.61 -7.15 -12.00
N LEU A 89 -1.39 -7.10 -10.93
CA LEU A 89 -1.40 -5.98 -9.98
C LEU A 89 -0.85 -6.46 -8.63
N ASP A 90 0.38 -6.09 -8.37
CA ASP A 90 1.09 -6.44 -7.14
C ASP A 90 0.79 -5.44 -6.01
N LYS A 91 0.37 -5.96 -4.86
CA LYS A 91 0.10 -5.14 -3.68
C LYS A 91 1.25 -5.25 -2.67
N ASN A 92 1.96 -4.16 -2.47
CA ASN A 92 2.83 -3.99 -1.30
C ASN A 92 2.93 -2.50 -0.95
N ARG A 93 2.87 -2.18 0.34
CA ARG A 93 2.88 -0.81 0.86
C ARG A 93 4.04 0.02 0.35
N VAL A 94 5.20 -0.59 0.16
CA VAL A 94 6.46 0.13 -0.05
C VAL A 94 6.83 0.35 -1.52
N TRP A 95 6.04 -0.12 -2.50
CA TRP A 95 6.36 0.06 -3.92
C TRP A 95 6.68 1.50 -4.29
N ALA A 96 5.87 2.45 -3.83
CA ALA A 96 6.08 3.87 -4.10
C ALA A 96 7.39 4.40 -3.48
N PHE A 97 7.79 3.88 -2.33
CA PHE A 97 9.01 4.33 -1.62
C PHE A 97 10.29 3.91 -2.34
N TYR A 98 10.21 2.86 -3.14
CA TYR A 98 11.32 2.36 -3.94
C TYR A 98 11.12 2.62 -5.44
N TYR A 99 10.35 3.66 -5.80
CA TYR A 99 10.06 4.00 -7.19
C TYR A 99 11.32 4.19 -8.03
N ASN A 100 12.36 4.83 -7.50
CA ASN A 100 13.63 5.02 -8.19
C ASN A 100 14.34 3.69 -8.49
N LEU A 101 14.24 2.69 -7.64
CA LEU A 101 14.71 1.33 -7.94
C LEU A 101 13.82 0.69 -9.00
N LEU A 102 12.52 0.81 -8.81
CA LEU A 102 11.52 0.21 -9.70
C LEU A 102 11.64 0.74 -11.13
N SER A 103 11.88 2.04 -11.33
CA SER A 103 12.03 2.67 -12.64
C SER A 103 13.28 2.24 -13.40
N ASN A 104 14.30 1.72 -12.72
CA ASN A 104 15.47 1.10 -13.36
C ASN A 104 15.21 -0.36 -13.79
N ILE A 105 14.15 -0.99 -13.27
CA ILE A 105 13.84 -2.41 -13.47
C ILE A 105 12.66 -2.58 -14.42
N VAL A 106 11.63 -1.75 -14.24
CA VAL A 106 10.39 -1.75 -15.03
C VAL A 106 10.30 -0.46 -15.82
N GLU A 107 10.11 -0.57 -17.12
CA GLU A 107 9.92 0.58 -17.99
C GLU A 107 8.55 1.24 -17.70
N ASN A 108 8.56 2.55 -17.40
CA ASN A 108 7.35 3.34 -17.10
C ASN A 108 6.42 2.68 -16.08
N PRO A 109 6.90 2.39 -14.85
CA PRO A 109 6.11 1.65 -13.87
C PRO A 109 4.87 2.45 -13.45
N LYS A 110 3.72 1.83 -13.51
CA LYS A 110 2.43 2.40 -13.08
C LYS A 110 2.19 2.03 -11.63
N VAL A 111 2.10 3.02 -10.77
CA VAL A 111 1.92 2.86 -9.32
C VAL A 111 0.62 3.53 -8.88
N LEU A 112 -0.33 2.74 -8.42
CA LEU A 112 -1.51 3.21 -7.70
C LEU A 112 -1.13 3.45 -6.24
N TYR A 113 -1.59 4.55 -5.63
CA TYR A 113 -1.32 4.84 -4.23
C TYR A 113 -2.60 5.16 -3.47
N MET A 114 -3.01 4.24 -2.58
CA MET A 114 -4.21 4.42 -1.77
C MET A 114 -3.92 5.31 -0.56
N VAL A 115 -4.75 6.36 -0.40
CA VAL A 115 -4.75 7.28 0.75
C VAL A 115 -6.13 7.32 1.40
N ARG A 116 -6.20 7.76 2.65
CA ARG A 116 -7.44 7.87 3.42
C ARG A 116 -7.30 8.97 4.47
N ASP A 117 -8.40 9.54 4.94
CA ASP A 117 -8.45 10.44 6.08
C ASP A 117 -7.65 9.90 7.27
N LEU A 118 -6.64 10.65 7.74
CA LEU A 118 -5.73 10.15 8.80
C LEU A 118 -6.43 9.86 10.11
N PRO A 119 -7.34 10.71 10.63
CA PRO A 119 -8.15 10.35 11.78
C PRO A 119 -8.86 8.99 11.63
N SER A 120 -9.40 8.70 10.44
CA SER A 120 -10.05 7.41 10.16
C SER A 120 -9.06 6.22 10.14
N ILE A 121 -7.82 6.43 9.68
CA ILE A 121 -6.76 5.41 9.76
C ILE A 121 -6.45 5.10 11.23
N PHE A 122 -6.16 6.13 12.04
CA PHE A 122 -5.84 5.96 13.45
C PHE A 122 -7.01 5.37 14.25
N ALA A 123 -8.25 5.78 13.95
CA ALA A 123 -9.44 5.19 14.55
C ALA A 123 -9.57 3.69 14.21
N SER A 124 -9.26 3.29 12.99
CA SER A 124 -9.22 1.88 12.60
C SER A 124 -8.17 1.09 13.40
N MET A 125 -6.98 1.67 13.63
CA MET A 125 -5.94 1.05 14.47
C MET A 125 -6.39 0.93 15.92
N GLU A 126 -6.95 1.99 16.48
CA GLU A 126 -7.45 2.00 17.87
C GLU A 126 -8.55 0.95 18.11
N LYS A 127 -9.48 0.80 17.15
CA LYS A 127 -10.49 -0.26 17.23
C LYS A 127 -9.86 -1.65 17.27
N LYS A 128 -8.85 -1.91 16.45
CA LYS A 128 -8.15 -3.20 16.45
C LYS A 128 -7.40 -3.43 17.75
N PHE A 129 -6.73 -2.43 18.29
CA PHE A 129 -6.09 -2.52 19.59
C PHE A 129 -7.10 -2.82 20.72
N ARG A 130 -8.25 -2.13 20.77
CA ARG A 130 -9.29 -2.34 21.79
C ARG A 130 -9.87 -3.75 21.76
N LEU A 131 -9.91 -4.39 20.58
CA LEU A 131 -10.38 -5.78 20.45
C LEU A 131 -9.37 -6.80 21.01
N ASN A 132 -8.08 -6.48 21.02
CA ASN A 132 -7.01 -7.41 21.38
C ASN A 132 -5.88 -6.72 22.15
N PRO A 133 -6.15 -6.07 23.29
CA PRO A 133 -5.16 -5.20 23.96
C PRO A 133 -3.97 -5.97 24.56
N ASP A 134 -4.11 -7.26 24.73
CA ASP A 134 -3.11 -8.14 25.35
C ASP A 134 -2.35 -9.01 24.33
N LYS A 135 -2.68 -8.89 23.05
CA LYS A 135 -2.02 -9.67 22.01
C LYS A 135 -0.74 -9.00 21.54
N ASP A 136 0.38 -9.69 21.68
CA ASP A 136 1.63 -9.30 21.02
C ASP A 136 1.55 -9.59 19.53
N ASP A 137 1.78 -8.60 18.70
CA ASP A 137 1.74 -8.70 17.24
C ASP A 137 3.14 -8.80 16.59
N GLY A 138 4.19 -8.78 17.38
CA GLY A 138 5.58 -8.85 16.90
C GLY A 138 6.02 -7.68 16.02
N THR A 139 5.10 -6.80 15.61
CA THR A 139 5.37 -5.61 14.77
C THR A 139 5.36 -4.32 15.58
N MET A 140 4.61 -4.32 16.66
CA MET A 140 4.55 -3.25 17.65
C MET A 140 4.67 -3.85 19.04
N ASP A 141 5.44 -3.21 19.88
CA ASP A 141 5.56 -3.56 21.29
C ASP A 141 4.25 -3.23 22.02
N ASN A 142 3.30 -4.18 22.07
CA ASN A 142 2.02 -4.02 22.76
C ASN A 142 2.18 -3.69 24.26
N ILE A 143 3.31 -4.04 24.86
CA ILE A 143 3.63 -3.65 26.23
C ILE A 143 3.72 -2.12 26.34
N LYS A 144 4.25 -1.43 25.31
CA LYS A 144 4.30 0.04 25.27
C LYS A 144 2.92 0.68 25.06
N LEU A 145 1.98 -0.03 24.46
CA LEU A 145 0.62 0.47 24.19
C LEU A 145 -0.32 0.18 25.38
N LYS A 146 -0.12 -0.94 26.07
CA LYS A 146 -0.94 -1.34 27.22
C LYS A 146 -0.87 -0.30 28.33
N GLY A 147 -2.02 0.08 28.87
CA GLY A 147 -2.11 1.08 29.93
C GLY A 147 -1.92 2.53 29.48
N THR A 148 -1.69 2.78 28.19
CA THR A 148 -1.58 4.15 27.68
C THR A 148 -2.96 4.70 27.28
N SER A 149 -3.08 6.03 27.21
CA SER A 149 -4.28 6.68 26.69
C SER A 149 -4.40 6.50 25.17
N THR A 150 -5.60 6.65 24.62
CA THR A 150 -5.84 6.65 23.17
C THR A 150 -4.94 7.67 22.45
N HIS A 151 -4.83 8.89 22.99
CA HIS A 151 -3.97 9.92 22.43
C HIS A 151 -2.50 9.46 22.38
N LYS A 152 -2.00 8.87 23.46
CA LYS A 152 -0.61 8.38 23.51
C LYS A 152 -0.36 7.24 22.53
N ARG A 153 -1.30 6.33 22.31
CA ARG A 153 -1.19 5.30 21.27
C ARG A 153 -1.11 5.89 19.88
N VAL A 154 -1.94 6.90 19.59
CA VAL A 154 -1.89 7.61 18.29
C VAL A 154 -0.51 8.24 18.07
N GLU A 155 0.05 8.91 19.08
CA GLU A 155 1.43 9.46 19.00
C GLU A 155 2.47 8.37 18.68
N LEU A 156 2.36 7.22 19.34
CA LEU A 156 3.29 6.10 19.13
C LEU A 156 3.17 5.54 17.72
N TRP A 157 1.94 5.30 17.22
CA TRP A 157 1.74 4.85 15.83
C TRP A 157 2.18 5.88 14.81
N ALA A 158 2.07 7.17 15.12
CA ALA A 158 2.53 8.27 14.27
C ALA A 158 4.05 8.35 14.16
N GLN A 159 4.79 7.75 15.10
CA GLN A 159 6.25 7.74 15.14
C GLN A 159 6.88 6.40 14.74
N THR A 160 6.09 5.35 14.61
CA THR A 160 6.57 3.98 14.39
C THR A 160 5.97 3.34 13.14
N HIS A 161 6.38 2.11 12.86
CA HIS A 161 5.70 1.28 11.88
C HIS A 161 4.29 0.90 12.33
N PRO A 162 3.32 0.75 11.41
CA PRO A 162 3.47 0.98 9.98
C PRO A 162 3.10 2.40 9.53
N ILE A 163 2.42 3.21 10.38
CA ILE A 163 1.81 4.48 9.93
C ILE A 163 2.88 5.57 9.82
N GLY A 164 3.65 5.83 10.88
CA GLY A 164 4.62 6.92 10.91
C GLY A 164 5.65 6.79 9.79
N TYR A 165 6.21 5.60 9.63
CA TYR A 165 7.13 5.33 8.52
C TYR A 165 6.49 5.56 7.14
N SER A 166 5.25 5.12 6.94
CA SER A 166 4.56 5.31 5.65
C SER A 166 4.28 6.78 5.35
N LEU A 167 3.94 7.57 6.37
CA LEU A 167 3.71 9.02 6.23
C LEU A 167 5.01 9.77 5.95
N GLU A 168 6.10 9.44 6.65
CA GLU A 168 7.41 10.01 6.39
C GLU A 168 7.86 9.74 4.95
N LYS A 169 7.75 8.50 4.49
CA LYS A 169 8.13 8.12 3.13
C LYS A 169 7.24 8.76 2.07
N LEU A 170 5.94 8.85 2.31
CA LEU A 170 5.04 9.56 1.42
C LEU A 170 5.42 11.05 1.32
N GLN A 171 5.67 11.72 2.45
CA GLN A 171 6.10 13.11 2.46
C GLN A 171 7.41 13.28 1.68
N GLN A 172 8.36 12.36 1.83
CA GLN A 172 9.61 12.39 1.07
C GLN A 172 9.36 12.31 -0.44
N THR A 173 8.45 11.40 -0.90
CA THR A 173 8.13 11.30 -2.34
C THR A 173 7.47 12.57 -2.91
N LEU A 174 6.74 13.31 -2.06
CA LEU A 174 6.18 14.60 -2.45
C LEU A 174 7.27 15.67 -2.58
N LEU A 175 8.19 15.71 -1.60
CA LEU A 175 9.26 16.71 -1.57
C LEU A 175 10.29 16.51 -2.70
N ASP A 176 10.63 15.28 -3.04
CA ASP A 176 11.59 14.96 -4.11
C ASP A 176 10.95 14.90 -5.51
N GLY A 177 9.64 15.11 -5.59
CA GLY A 177 8.88 15.13 -6.84
C GLY A 177 8.59 13.74 -7.43
N THR A 178 8.94 12.66 -6.76
CA THR A 178 8.65 11.28 -7.22
C THR A 178 7.15 11.00 -7.29
N ALA A 179 6.38 11.61 -6.39
CA ALA A 179 4.93 11.43 -6.27
C ALA A 179 4.14 11.77 -7.55
N LYS A 180 4.69 12.59 -8.45
CA LYS A 180 4.07 12.90 -9.77
C LYS A 180 3.87 11.68 -10.66
N ASN A 181 4.58 10.58 -10.38
CA ASN A 181 4.50 9.33 -11.14
C ASN A 181 3.41 8.39 -10.63
N PHE A 182 2.69 8.75 -9.55
CA PHE A 182 1.66 7.90 -8.94
C PHE A 182 0.27 8.39 -9.28
N LEU A 183 -0.67 7.45 -9.37
CA LEU A 183 -2.09 7.78 -9.30
C LEU A 183 -2.55 7.65 -7.85
N PHE A 184 -2.79 8.77 -7.18
CA PHE A 184 -3.38 8.77 -5.85
C PHE A 184 -4.87 8.49 -5.90
N ILE A 185 -5.32 7.59 -5.02
CA ILE A 185 -6.72 7.19 -4.91
C ILE A 185 -7.14 7.39 -3.46
N ARG A 186 -8.08 8.32 -3.23
CA ARG A 186 -8.68 8.49 -1.92
C ARG A 186 -9.70 7.38 -1.70
N TYR A 187 -9.62 6.74 -0.54
CA TYR A 187 -10.59 5.72 -0.14
C TYR A 187 -12.03 6.22 -0.21
N GLU A 188 -12.23 7.47 0.23
CA GLU A 188 -13.52 8.13 0.24
C GLU A 188 -14.09 8.32 -1.17
N ASP A 189 -13.25 8.69 -2.13
CA ASP A 189 -13.67 8.87 -3.52
C ASP A 189 -14.01 7.50 -4.16
N LEU A 190 -13.22 6.47 -3.86
CA LEU A 190 -13.53 5.10 -4.30
C LEU A 190 -14.89 4.63 -3.76
N CYS A 191 -15.23 4.97 -2.51
CA CYS A 191 -16.51 4.58 -1.93
C CYS A 191 -17.70 5.41 -2.45
N ASN A 192 -17.49 6.72 -2.70
CA ASN A 192 -18.58 7.64 -3.07
C ASN A 192 -18.80 7.74 -4.58
N ASN A 193 -17.77 7.51 -5.38
CA ASN A 193 -17.81 7.63 -6.84
C ASN A 193 -16.96 6.56 -7.53
N PRO A 194 -17.26 5.27 -7.28
CA PRO A 194 -16.40 4.17 -7.70
C PRO A 194 -16.22 4.06 -9.21
N GLU A 195 -17.27 4.35 -9.99
CA GLU A 195 -17.21 4.26 -11.45
C GLU A 195 -16.17 5.21 -12.03
N ASN A 196 -16.17 6.48 -11.60
CA ASN A 196 -15.21 7.46 -12.08
C ASN A 196 -13.79 7.17 -11.58
N VAL A 197 -13.64 6.68 -10.35
CA VAL A 197 -12.33 6.29 -9.83
C VAL A 197 -11.78 5.10 -10.63
N MET A 198 -12.58 4.08 -10.88
CA MET A 198 -12.14 2.93 -11.69
C MET A 198 -11.78 3.33 -13.11
N LYS A 199 -12.57 4.20 -13.75
CA LYS A 199 -12.26 4.74 -15.07
C LYS A 199 -10.90 5.47 -15.07
N SER A 200 -10.62 6.30 -14.07
CA SER A 200 -9.32 6.98 -13.93
C SER A 200 -8.17 5.98 -13.75
N ILE A 201 -8.39 4.90 -13.00
CA ILE A 201 -7.41 3.82 -12.82
C ILE A 201 -7.11 3.15 -14.17
N TYR A 202 -8.12 2.73 -14.92
CA TYR A 202 -7.94 2.06 -16.21
C TYR A 202 -7.22 2.97 -17.22
N GLN A 203 -7.59 4.26 -17.27
CA GLN A 203 -6.90 5.26 -18.10
C GLN A 203 -5.43 5.40 -17.72
N TYR A 204 -5.12 5.50 -16.42
CA TYR A 204 -3.74 5.60 -15.95
C TYR A 204 -2.92 4.34 -16.25
N LEU A 205 -3.52 3.15 -16.11
CA LEU A 205 -2.89 1.86 -16.42
C LEU A 205 -2.77 1.60 -17.92
N GLU A 206 -3.43 2.41 -18.76
CA GLU A 206 -3.47 2.25 -20.22
C GLU A 206 -3.96 0.85 -20.63
N VAL A 207 -5.13 0.48 -20.09
CA VAL A 207 -5.82 -0.77 -20.35
C VAL A 207 -7.32 -0.49 -20.59
N ASP A 208 -8.00 -1.43 -21.23
CA ASP A 208 -9.41 -1.29 -21.57
C ASP A 208 -10.29 -1.27 -20.31
N ASP A 209 -11.32 -0.43 -20.30
CA ASP A 209 -12.28 -0.31 -19.21
C ASP A 209 -13.02 -1.64 -18.97
N PHE A 210 -13.35 -1.90 -17.70
CA PHE A 210 -14.15 -3.05 -17.30
C PHE A 210 -15.31 -2.57 -16.40
N LYS A 211 -16.49 -3.13 -16.59
CA LYS A 211 -17.67 -2.81 -15.77
C LYS A 211 -17.65 -3.63 -14.49
N HIS A 212 -17.44 -2.95 -13.36
CA HIS A 212 -17.44 -3.56 -12.04
C HIS A 212 -18.83 -3.64 -11.40
N ASP A 213 -19.03 -4.65 -10.56
CA ASP A 213 -20.18 -4.74 -9.65
C ASP A 213 -19.74 -4.35 -8.23
N PHE A 214 -20.14 -3.17 -7.80
CA PHE A 214 -19.79 -2.64 -6.48
C PHE A 214 -20.72 -3.11 -5.35
N GLN A 215 -21.81 -3.80 -5.70
CA GLN A 215 -22.73 -4.37 -4.73
C GLN A 215 -22.39 -5.83 -4.37
N HIS A 216 -21.62 -6.50 -5.23
CA HIS A 216 -21.21 -7.89 -5.02
C HIS A 216 -19.71 -8.05 -5.26
N ILE A 217 -18.89 -7.64 -4.28
CA ILE A 217 -17.44 -7.78 -4.33
C ILE A 217 -17.03 -9.07 -3.63
N SER A 218 -16.59 -10.04 -4.41
CA SER A 218 -16.05 -11.30 -3.89
C SER A 218 -14.61 -11.12 -3.43
N GLN A 219 -14.25 -11.76 -2.32
CA GLN A 219 -12.86 -11.79 -1.87
C GLN A 219 -12.06 -12.81 -2.67
N VAL A 220 -11.17 -12.33 -3.53
CA VAL A 220 -10.27 -13.16 -4.35
C VAL A 220 -8.83 -13.16 -3.83
N THR A 221 -8.47 -12.22 -2.95
CA THR A 221 -7.17 -12.20 -2.28
C THR A 221 -7.29 -12.83 -0.90
N VAL A 222 -6.46 -13.84 -0.62
CA VAL A 222 -6.44 -14.53 0.68
C VAL A 222 -5.05 -14.41 1.27
N GLU A 223 -4.98 -13.97 2.52
CA GLU A 223 -3.73 -13.91 3.29
C GLU A 223 -3.96 -14.37 4.73
N ASN A 224 -2.89 -14.84 5.37
CA ASN A 224 -2.95 -15.25 6.77
C ASN A 224 -2.79 -14.03 7.68
N ASP A 225 -3.90 -13.47 8.13
CA ASP A 225 -3.93 -12.28 8.99
C ASP A 225 -3.17 -12.46 10.32
N ALA A 226 -3.02 -13.69 10.81
CA ALA A 226 -2.29 -13.95 12.05
C ALA A 226 -0.80 -13.53 11.98
N ILE A 227 -0.21 -13.52 10.78
CA ILE A 227 1.18 -13.06 10.56
C ILE A 227 1.30 -11.55 10.75
N HIS A 228 0.21 -10.81 10.52
CA HIS A 228 0.17 -9.35 10.66
C HIS A 228 -0.26 -8.89 12.06
N GLY A 229 -0.35 -9.81 13.03
CA GLY A 229 -0.70 -9.53 14.40
C GLY A 229 -2.13 -9.00 14.58
N ILE A 230 -2.34 -8.15 15.57
CA ILE A 230 -3.68 -7.61 15.87
C ILE A 230 -4.19 -6.64 14.79
N TYR A 231 -3.32 -6.14 13.93
CA TYR A 231 -3.67 -5.21 12.86
C TYR A 231 -3.94 -5.91 11.53
N GLY A 232 -3.73 -7.23 11.46
CA GLY A 232 -4.13 -8.08 10.35
C GLY A 232 -5.66 -8.07 10.21
N ASP A 233 -6.14 -7.60 9.07
CA ASP A 233 -7.56 -7.54 8.74
C ASP A 233 -7.70 -7.24 7.26
N HIS A 234 -7.62 -8.30 6.49
CA HIS A 234 -7.69 -8.24 5.04
C HIS A 234 -9.02 -8.79 4.50
N ILE A 235 -9.98 -9.07 5.41
CA ILE A 235 -11.33 -9.44 5.03
C ILE A 235 -12.07 -8.17 4.56
N ILE A 236 -12.62 -8.22 3.35
CA ILE A 236 -13.43 -7.13 2.80
C ILE A 236 -14.92 -7.36 3.06
N ARG A 237 -15.69 -6.29 2.98
CA ARG A 237 -17.14 -6.38 2.85
C ARG A 237 -17.51 -6.71 1.41
N ASN A 238 -18.61 -7.42 1.22
CA ASN A 238 -19.09 -7.82 -0.08
C ASN A 238 -19.71 -6.68 -0.92
N SER A 239 -19.84 -5.48 -0.35
CA SER A 239 -20.34 -4.31 -1.06
C SER A 239 -19.55 -3.05 -0.70
N LEU A 240 -19.46 -2.15 -1.65
CA LEU A 240 -18.79 -0.87 -1.50
C LEU A 240 -19.73 0.16 -0.89
N ASN A 241 -19.58 0.39 0.40
CA ASN A 241 -20.35 1.39 1.12
C ASN A 241 -19.43 2.24 1.99
N MET A 242 -19.54 3.55 1.89
CA MET A 242 -18.86 4.44 2.81
C MET A 242 -19.45 4.29 4.21
N LEU A 243 -18.59 3.99 5.19
CA LEU A 243 -19.01 4.01 6.59
C LEU A 243 -18.97 5.46 7.12
N PRO A 244 -19.86 5.80 8.06
CA PRO A 244 -19.76 7.07 8.77
C PRO A 244 -18.37 7.23 9.40
N ASN A 245 -17.85 8.47 9.35
CA ASN A 245 -16.59 8.76 10.03
C ASN A 245 -16.84 8.86 11.54
N ASP A 246 -16.41 7.87 12.26
CA ASP A 246 -16.52 7.75 13.72
C ASP A 246 -15.21 8.07 14.46
N SER A 247 -14.25 8.70 13.77
CA SER A 247 -12.94 8.98 14.34
C SER A 247 -13.00 9.84 15.61
N ARG A 248 -13.95 10.77 15.70
CA ARG A 248 -14.15 11.59 16.91
C ARG A 248 -14.64 10.76 18.09
N ASP A 249 -15.55 9.83 17.86
CA ASP A 249 -16.10 8.95 18.91
C ASP A 249 -15.04 7.97 19.41
N VAL A 250 -14.17 7.51 18.51
CA VAL A 250 -13.12 6.53 18.82
C VAL A 250 -11.91 7.17 19.47
N LEU A 251 -11.43 8.30 18.95
CA LEU A 251 -10.16 8.94 19.35
C LEU A 251 -10.34 10.10 20.32
N GLY A 252 -11.53 10.72 20.37
CA GLY A 252 -11.81 12.00 21.02
C GLY A 252 -11.39 13.20 20.17
N GLN A 253 -12.11 14.33 20.37
CA GLN A 253 -11.94 15.56 19.59
C GLN A 253 -10.50 16.07 19.63
N TYR A 254 -9.90 16.16 20.81
CA TYR A 254 -8.52 16.63 20.99
C TYR A 254 -7.51 15.84 20.15
N THR A 255 -7.62 14.51 20.12
CA THR A 255 -6.72 13.65 19.34
C THR A 255 -6.91 13.86 17.85
N VAL A 256 -8.16 13.99 17.39
CA VAL A 256 -8.47 14.27 15.97
C VAL A 256 -7.86 15.61 15.55
N ASP A 257 -8.01 16.65 16.35
CA ASP A 257 -7.47 17.98 16.05
C ASP A 257 -5.93 17.98 16.05
N SER A 258 -5.32 17.24 16.98
CA SER A 258 -3.87 17.05 17.03
C SER A 258 -3.35 16.37 15.76
N ILE A 259 -4.01 15.30 15.27
CA ILE A 259 -3.64 14.63 14.02
C ILE A 259 -3.73 15.62 12.84
N LYS A 260 -4.85 16.33 12.71
CA LYS A 260 -5.06 17.29 11.62
C LYS A 260 -4.02 18.40 11.62
N THR A 261 -3.64 18.90 12.78
CA THR A 261 -2.63 19.94 12.93
C THR A 261 -1.24 19.41 12.57
N SER A 262 -0.87 18.25 13.10
CA SER A 262 0.46 17.65 12.86
C SER A 262 0.69 17.24 11.40
N TYR A 263 -0.38 16.86 10.73
CA TYR A 263 -0.34 16.42 9.32
C TYR A 263 -1.05 17.38 8.38
N LYS A 264 -0.95 18.69 8.66
CA LYS A 264 -1.55 19.72 7.81
C LYS A 264 -1.12 19.59 6.35
N TRP A 265 0.17 19.30 6.07
CA TRP A 265 0.69 19.07 4.72
C TRP A 265 -0.08 17.98 3.96
N TYR A 266 -0.45 16.88 4.66
CA TYR A 266 -1.20 15.77 4.09
C TYR A 266 -2.64 16.20 3.75
N ASN A 267 -3.29 16.89 4.69
CA ASN A 267 -4.65 17.38 4.50
C ASN A 267 -4.72 18.39 3.33
N ASP A 268 -3.77 19.31 3.28
CA ASP A 268 -3.71 20.30 2.20
C ASP A 268 -3.48 19.65 0.84
N PHE A 269 -2.57 18.68 0.75
CA PHE A 269 -2.23 18.00 -0.51
C PHE A 269 -3.37 17.12 -1.04
N PHE A 270 -4.01 16.36 -0.17
CA PHE A 270 -5.07 15.42 -0.56
C PHE A 270 -6.49 15.97 -0.43
N GLY A 271 -6.65 17.24 0.01
CA GLY A 271 -7.95 17.88 0.14
C GLY A 271 -8.81 17.36 1.28
N TYR A 272 -8.21 16.88 2.37
CA TYR A 272 -8.91 16.55 3.61
C TYR A 272 -9.13 17.81 4.46
N LYS A 273 -10.29 17.87 5.17
CA LYS A 273 -10.69 19.04 5.99
C LYS A 273 -10.56 18.75 7.48
#